data_6448115038d1ea4c90e4bafaaa689830
#
_entry.id   6448115038d1ea4c90e4bafaaa689830
#
_cell.length_a   1.000
_cell.length_b   1.000
_cell.length_c   1.000
_cell.angle_alpha   90.00
_cell.angle_beta   90.00
_cell.angle_gamma   90.00
#
_symmetry.space_group_name_H-M   'P 1'
#
loop_
_entity.id
_entity.type
_entity.pdbx_description
1 polymer ?
#
loop_
_entity_poly.entity_id
_entity_poly.type
_entity_poly.pdbx_seq_one_letter_code
_entity_poly.pdbx_strand_id
1 'polypeptide(L)' 'KMKISYNKLQKLMADNQMKRSDLMRVAEFSPYAATKLNKNEPVSLGVLMRICEVFHCDIGDICEVILEE' A
#
# COMPACT_ATOMS: atom_id res chain seq x y z
N LYS A 1 -13.96 3.86 -16.27
CA LYS A 1 -12.61 4.23 -15.87
C LYS A 1 -12.37 3.84 -14.42
N MET A 2 -11.15 3.52 -14.09
CA MET A 2 -10.84 3.07 -12.74
C MET A 2 -9.51 3.63 -12.27
N LYS A 3 -9.35 3.67 -10.96
CA LYS A 3 -8.07 4.02 -10.34
C LYS A 3 -7.94 3.26 -9.04
N ILE A 4 -6.72 3.19 -8.51
CA ILE A 4 -6.47 2.52 -7.25
C ILE A 4 -6.24 3.55 -6.15
N SER A 5 -6.66 3.22 -4.94
CA SER A 5 -6.46 4.07 -3.76
C SER A 5 -5.80 3.26 -2.66
N TYR A 6 -4.82 3.87 -1.99
CA TYR A 6 -4.13 3.27 -0.85
C TYR A 6 -4.47 3.99 0.46
N ASN A 7 -5.63 4.66 0.51
CA ASN A 7 -6.03 5.37 1.73
C ASN A 7 -6.10 4.45 2.94
N LYS A 8 -6.56 3.23 2.72
CA LYS A 8 -6.64 2.24 3.81
C LYS A 8 -5.26 1.90 4.35
N LEU A 9 -4.25 1.80 3.47
CA LEU A 9 -2.88 1.56 3.88
C LEU A 9 -2.35 2.73 4.71
N GLN A 10 -2.63 3.95 4.26
CA GLN A 10 -2.19 5.14 5.00
C GLN A 10 -2.79 5.17 6.40
N LYS A 11 -4.05 4.77 6.54
CA LYS A 11 -4.68 4.71 7.84
C LYS A 11 -4.03 3.65 8.73
N LEU A 12 -3.73 2.47 8.19
CA LEU A 12 -3.04 1.43 8.94
C LEU A 12 -1.67 1.90 9.41
N MET A 13 -0.94 2.59 8.54
CA MET A 13 0.37 3.12 8.90
C MET A 13 0.24 4.12 10.04
N ALA A 14 -0.73 5.03 9.96
CA ALA A 14 -0.95 6.02 11.00
C ALA A 14 -1.34 5.36 12.33
N ASP A 15 -2.22 4.36 12.27
CA ASP A 15 -2.66 3.64 13.47
C ASP A 15 -1.49 2.91 14.14
N ASN A 16 -0.48 2.50 13.37
CA ASN A 16 0.70 1.81 13.89
C ASN A 16 1.90 2.73 14.04
N GLN A 17 1.70 4.04 13.90
CA GLN A 17 2.76 5.05 14.04
C GLN A 17 3.97 4.73 13.15
N MET A 18 3.68 4.28 11.93
CA MET A 18 4.70 3.84 10.98
C MET A 18 4.87 4.86 9.87
N LYS A 19 6.11 5.21 9.58
CA LYS A 19 6.43 6.07 8.45
C LYS A 19 6.60 5.24 7.19
N ARG A 20 6.54 5.92 6.05
CA ARG A 20 6.69 5.26 4.76
C ARG A 20 8.04 4.56 4.63
N SER A 21 9.11 5.20 5.12
CA SER A 21 10.44 4.60 5.10
C SER A 21 10.51 3.33 5.95
N ASP A 22 9.79 3.32 7.07
CA ASP A 22 9.73 2.13 7.93
C ASP A 22 9.04 0.99 7.19
N LEU A 23 7.92 1.27 6.53
CA LEU A 23 7.20 0.26 5.77
C LEU A 23 8.06 -0.29 4.64
N MET A 24 8.75 0.58 3.91
CA MET A 24 9.62 0.15 2.82
C MET A 24 10.70 -0.80 3.31
N ARG A 25 11.25 -0.53 4.50
CA ARG A 25 12.29 -1.37 5.08
C ARG A 25 11.77 -2.73 5.50
N VAL A 26 10.64 -2.77 6.22
CA VAL A 26 10.13 -4.03 6.75
C VAL A 26 9.43 -4.89 5.70
N ALA A 27 8.79 -4.27 4.72
CA ALA A 27 8.14 -5.00 3.63
C ALA A 27 9.07 -5.23 2.44
N GLU A 28 10.28 -4.66 2.49
CA GLU A 28 11.34 -4.90 1.51
C GLU A 28 10.92 -4.60 0.07
N PHE A 29 10.31 -3.45 -0.16
CA PHE A 29 10.04 -3.03 -1.53
C PHE A 29 10.91 -1.83 -1.91
N SER A 30 11.04 -1.60 -3.22
CA SER A 30 11.95 -0.60 -3.75
C SER A 30 11.42 0.83 -3.59
N PRO A 31 12.31 1.84 -3.66
CA PRO A 31 11.86 3.24 -3.70
C PRO A 31 10.91 3.52 -4.88
N TYR A 32 11.07 2.79 -5.99
CA TYR A 32 10.18 2.91 -7.13
C TYR A 32 8.75 2.53 -6.76
N ALA A 33 8.59 1.40 -6.05
CA ALA A 33 7.28 0.97 -5.57
C ALA A 33 6.71 1.97 -4.55
N ALA A 34 7.56 2.50 -3.67
CA ALA A 34 7.14 3.50 -2.70
C ALA A 34 6.58 4.75 -3.40
N THR A 35 7.22 5.17 -4.49
CA THR A 35 6.75 6.32 -5.26
C THR A 35 5.37 6.04 -5.85
N LYS A 36 5.17 4.83 -6.38
CA LYS A 36 3.88 4.46 -6.95
C LYS A 36 2.78 4.42 -5.89
N LEU A 37 3.08 3.87 -4.71
CA LEU A 37 2.13 3.89 -3.60
C LEU A 37 1.75 5.31 -3.22
N ASN A 38 2.71 6.22 -3.26
CA ASN A 38 2.49 7.61 -2.91
C ASN A 38 1.58 8.33 -3.92
N LYS A 39 1.65 7.91 -5.19
CA LYS A 39 0.89 8.53 -6.27
C LYS A 39 -0.41 7.80 -6.57
N ASN A 40 -0.77 6.79 -5.79
CA ASN A 40 -1.94 5.96 -6.06
C ASN A 40 -1.85 5.31 -7.44
N GLU A 41 -0.69 4.77 -7.75
CA GLU A 41 -0.46 4.03 -8.99
C GLU A 41 -0.34 2.54 -8.69
N PRO A 42 -0.67 1.67 -9.65
CA PRO A 42 -0.60 0.23 -9.42
C PRO A 42 0.83 -0.24 -9.11
N VAL A 43 0.94 -1.15 -8.17
CA VAL A 43 2.20 -1.83 -7.85
C VAL A 43 1.99 -3.33 -8.02
N SER A 44 3.09 -4.09 -8.01
CA SER A 44 3.00 -5.54 -8.19
C SER A 44 2.25 -6.18 -7.03
N LEU A 45 1.58 -7.29 -7.33
CA LEU A 45 0.88 -8.05 -6.30
C LEU A 45 1.84 -8.52 -5.21
N GLY A 46 3.09 -8.85 -5.58
CA GLY A 46 4.10 -9.25 -4.62
C GLY A 46 4.39 -8.19 -3.57
N VAL A 47 4.44 -6.92 -3.99
CA VAL A 47 4.62 -5.81 -3.06
C VAL A 47 3.42 -5.73 -2.10
N LEU A 48 2.22 -5.84 -2.64
CA LEU A 48 1.01 -5.80 -1.81
C LEU A 48 0.97 -6.95 -0.82
N MET A 49 1.38 -8.14 -1.25
CA MET A 49 1.41 -9.30 -0.36
C MET A 49 2.39 -9.10 0.79
N ARG A 50 3.55 -8.52 0.53
CA ARG A 50 4.51 -8.26 1.59
C ARG A 50 4.01 -7.21 2.58
N ILE A 51 3.30 -6.22 2.09
CA ILE A 51 2.67 -5.23 2.98
C ILE A 51 1.60 -5.88 3.84
N CYS A 52 0.79 -6.75 3.25
CA CYS A 52 -0.23 -7.49 4.00
C CYS A 52 0.41 -8.35 5.10
N GLU A 53 1.56 -8.93 4.82
CA GLU A 53 2.27 -9.74 5.82
C GLU A 53 2.68 -8.89 7.02
N VAL A 54 3.13 -7.66 6.78
CA VAL A 54 3.53 -6.74 7.87
C VAL A 54 2.35 -6.45 8.79
N PHE A 55 1.17 -6.23 8.23
CA PHE A 55 -0.01 -5.85 9.00
C PHE A 55 -0.94 -7.02 9.32
N HIS A 56 -0.60 -8.23 8.90
CA HIS A 56 -1.44 -9.43 9.09
C HIS A 56 -2.87 -9.19 8.60
N CYS A 57 -2.99 -8.72 7.35
CA CYS A 57 -4.28 -8.37 6.77
C CYS A 57 -4.36 -8.85 5.32
N ASP A 58 -5.48 -8.58 4.68
CA ASP A 58 -5.72 -8.96 3.29
C ASP A 58 -5.55 -7.75 2.38
N ILE A 59 -5.47 -8.00 1.08
CA ILE A 59 -5.26 -6.95 0.08
C ILE A 59 -6.35 -5.89 0.16
N GLY A 60 -7.61 -6.30 0.35
CA GLY A 60 -8.72 -5.36 0.48
C GLY A 60 -8.64 -4.46 1.69
N ASP A 61 -7.75 -4.76 2.64
CA ASP A 61 -7.57 -3.94 3.83
C ASP A 61 -6.55 -2.83 3.62
N ILE A 62 -5.79 -2.86 2.52
CA ILE A 62 -4.76 -1.86 2.26
C ILE A 62 -5.02 -1.04 1.00
N CYS A 63 -5.87 -1.51 0.11
CA CYS A 63 -6.15 -0.78 -1.12
C CYS A 63 -7.56 -1.09 -1.61
N GLU A 64 -8.02 -0.27 -2.55
CA GLU A 64 -9.32 -0.50 -3.17
C GLU A 64 -9.30 0.06 -4.58
N VAL A 65 -10.17 -0.50 -5.43
CA VAL A 65 -10.37 0.00 -6.78
C VAL A 65 -11.53 0.98 -6.74
N ILE A 66 -11.31 2.17 -7.27
CA ILE A 66 -12.37 3.19 -7.37
C ILE A 66 -12.81 3.22 -8.82
N LEU A 67 -14.09 2.95 -9.03
CA LEU A 67 -14.67 2.94 -10.37
C LEU A 67 -15.29 4.30 -10.65
N GLU A 68 -14.88 4.90 -11.77
CA GLU A 68 -15.39 6.19 -12.21
C GLU A 68 -16.29 5.98 -13.42
N GLU A 69 -17.48 6.53 -13.35
CA GLU A 69 -18.43 6.45 -14.48
C GLU A 69 -18.27 7.62 -15.42
#